data_afdd70b53be7166de5e544db4d3b0af8
#
_entry.id   afdd70b53be7166de5e544db4d3b0af8
#
_cell.length_a   1.000
_cell.length_b   1.000
_cell.length_c   1.000
_cell.angle_alpha   90.00
_cell.angle_beta   90.00
_cell.angle_gamma   90.00
#
_symmetry.space_group_name_H-M   'P 1'
#
loop_
_entity.id
_entity.type
_entity.pdbx_description
1 polymer ?
#
loop_
_entity_poly.entity_id
_entity_poly.type
_entity_poly.pdbx_seq_one_letter_code
_entity_poly.pdbx_strand_id
1 'polypeptide(L)'
;MTHESAERLCAATRVGWAIVENGITLGCGGIAEVWENRAQAWTLMSPSLMQLRRFRVLRRMVQGVLDDAPWHRIEMDIDATNTAGAAWAERLGFVRECVRRKYTVDGRDVILFARVK
;
A
#
# COMPACT_ATOMS: atom_id res chain seq x y z
N MET A 1 -6.75 -2.90 11.21
CA MET A 1 -7.53 -3.71 10.23
C MET A 1 -8.14 -4.90 10.93
N THR A 2 -9.42 -5.16 10.75
CA THR A 2 -10.07 -6.36 11.28
C THR A 2 -9.77 -7.57 10.40
N HIS A 3 -9.95 -8.78 10.95
CA HIS A 3 -9.78 -10.01 10.18
C HIS A 3 -10.71 -10.05 8.96
N GLU A 4 -11.98 -9.68 9.14
CA GLU A 4 -12.96 -9.61 8.05
C GLU A 4 -12.56 -8.59 6.97
N SER A 5 -12.07 -7.42 7.36
CA SER A 5 -11.60 -6.41 6.42
C SER A 5 -10.40 -6.89 5.61
N ALA A 6 -9.47 -7.61 6.26
CA ALA A 6 -8.31 -8.20 5.60
C ALA A 6 -8.74 -9.25 4.57
N GLU A 7 -9.70 -10.11 4.90
CA GLU A 7 -10.22 -11.11 3.97
C GLU A 7 -10.87 -10.48 2.75
N ARG A 8 -11.67 -9.43 2.95
CA ARG A 8 -12.30 -8.69 1.84
C ARG A 8 -11.27 -8.06 0.93
N LEU A 9 -10.25 -7.46 1.50
CA LEU A 9 -9.17 -6.83 0.74
C LEU A 9 -8.40 -7.87 -0.09
N CYS A 10 -8.05 -9.00 0.52
CA CYS A 10 -7.39 -10.09 -0.19
C CYS A 10 -8.25 -10.66 -1.32
N ALA A 11 -9.54 -10.84 -1.09
CA ALA A 11 -10.47 -11.34 -2.11
C ALA A 11 -10.59 -10.40 -3.31
N ALA A 12 -10.50 -9.08 -3.09
CA ALA A 12 -10.56 -8.06 -4.14
C ALA A 12 -9.22 -7.79 -4.81
N THR A 13 -8.12 -8.34 -4.28
CA THR A 13 -6.78 -8.09 -4.80
C THR A 13 -6.58 -8.78 -6.15
N ARG A 14 -6.19 -8.01 -7.16
CA ARG A 14 -5.90 -8.47 -8.53
C ARG A 14 -4.42 -8.74 -8.74
N VAL A 15 -3.56 -7.97 -8.10
CA VAL A 15 -2.12 -8.11 -8.14
C VAL A 15 -1.62 -8.14 -6.71
N GLY A 16 -0.82 -9.12 -6.37
CA GLY A 16 -0.23 -9.24 -5.04
C GLY A 16 1.23 -9.67 -5.10
N TRP A 17 1.95 -9.40 -4.02
CA TRP A 17 3.35 -9.81 -3.87
C TRP A 17 3.64 -10.17 -2.42
N ALA A 18 4.66 -10.97 -2.24
CA ALA A 18 5.21 -11.27 -0.93
C ALA A 18 6.74 -11.26 -1.01
N ILE A 19 7.38 -10.77 0.04
CA ILE A 19 8.82 -10.80 0.20
C ILE A 19 9.16 -11.88 1.22
N VAL A 20 9.85 -12.90 0.76
CA VAL A 20 10.23 -14.06 1.57
C VAL A 20 11.74 -14.18 1.59
N GLU A 21 12.32 -14.35 2.78
CA GLU A 21 13.74 -14.59 2.99
C GLU A 21 13.92 -15.72 4.00
N ASN A 22 14.65 -16.76 3.62
CA ASN A 22 14.89 -17.94 4.46
C ASN A 22 13.59 -18.57 5.02
N GLY A 23 12.54 -18.61 4.20
CA GLY A 23 11.25 -19.17 4.58
C GLY A 23 10.38 -18.28 5.44
N ILE A 24 10.83 -17.07 5.75
CA ILE A 24 10.09 -16.09 6.57
C ILE A 24 9.54 -14.99 5.68
N THR A 25 8.24 -14.73 5.76
CA THR A 25 7.61 -13.62 5.06
C THR A 25 7.92 -12.31 5.78
N LEU A 26 8.64 -11.42 5.10
CA LEU A 26 9.03 -10.10 5.63
C LEU A 26 7.99 -9.02 5.33
N GLY A 27 7.16 -9.25 4.34
CA GLY A 27 6.10 -8.32 3.98
C GLY A 27 5.29 -8.82 2.80
N CYS A 28 4.16 -8.22 2.61
CA CYS A 28 3.30 -8.48 1.46
C CYS A 28 2.50 -7.23 1.13
N GLY A 29 1.94 -7.23 -0.05
CA GLY A 29 1.10 -6.13 -0.49
C GLY A 29 0.30 -6.53 -1.71
N GLY A 30 -0.53 -5.63 -2.17
CA GLY A 30 -1.34 -5.88 -3.34
C GLY A 30 -2.11 -4.65 -3.78
N ILE A 31 -2.79 -4.82 -4.90
CA ILE A 31 -3.68 -3.81 -5.47
C ILE A 31 -5.04 -4.44 -5.64
N ALA A 32 -6.04 -3.89 -4.95
CA ALA A 32 -7.42 -4.34 -5.00
C ALA A 32 -8.22 -3.39 -5.89
N GLU A 33 -8.96 -3.95 -6.85
CA GLU A 33 -9.86 -3.16 -7.67
C GLU A 33 -11.10 -2.78 -6.86
N VAL A 34 -11.43 -1.48 -6.83
CA VAL A 34 -12.64 -0.98 -6.15
C VAL A 34 -13.79 -0.89 -7.16
N TRP A 35 -13.52 -0.28 -8.31
CA TRP A 35 -14.37 -0.28 -9.49
C TRP A 35 -13.50 -0.02 -10.71
N GLU A 36 -14.10 -0.02 -11.89
CA GLU A 36 -13.36 0.20 -13.13
C GLU A 36 -12.52 1.46 -13.06
N ASN A 37 -11.24 1.35 -13.40
CA ASN A 37 -10.24 2.43 -13.41
C ASN A 37 -9.81 2.95 -12.02
N ARG A 38 -10.33 2.39 -10.92
CA ARG A 38 -9.92 2.76 -9.57
C ARG A 38 -9.53 1.53 -8.75
N ALA A 39 -8.37 1.60 -8.14
CA ALA A 39 -7.87 0.53 -7.28
C ALA A 39 -7.29 1.09 -5.98
N GLN A 40 -7.15 0.22 -5.00
CA GLN A 40 -6.51 0.55 -3.72
C GLN A 40 -5.31 -0.35 -3.51
N ALA A 41 -4.15 0.26 -3.26
CA ALA A 41 -2.94 -0.44 -2.89
C ALA A 41 -2.87 -0.59 -1.37
N TRP A 42 -2.28 -1.69 -0.93
CA TRP A 42 -2.10 -1.98 0.50
C TRP A 42 -0.77 -2.70 0.71
N THR A 43 -0.16 -2.51 1.87
CA THR A 43 1.08 -3.18 2.25
C THR A 43 1.08 -3.53 3.73
N LEU A 44 1.70 -4.66 4.05
CA LEU A 44 2.01 -5.09 5.40
C LEU A 44 3.50 -5.44 5.42
N MET A 45 4.30 -4.70 6.18
CA MET A 45 5.74 -4.86 6.18
C MET A 45 6.28 -5.02 7.61
N SER A 46 7.20 -5.97 7.78
CA SER A 46 7.95 -6.07 9.02
C SER A 46 9.03 -4.98 9.08
N PRO A 47 9.46 -4.56 10.29
CA PRO A 47 10.54 -3.57 10.41
C PRO A 47 11.84 -3.98 9.72
N SER A 48 12.12 -5.27 9.57
CA SER A 48 13.34 -5.75 8.92
C SER A 48 13.43 -5.40 7.42
N LEU A 49 12.29 -5.13 6.76
CA LEU A 49 12.28 -4.66 5.37
C LEU A 49 12.76 -3.21 5.24
N MET A 50 12.80 -2.47 6.33
CA MET A 50 13.24 -1.07 6.31
C MET A 50 14.76 -0.93 6.17
N GLN A 51 15.51 -2.02 6.11
CA GLN A 51 16.94 -1.99 5.79
C GLN A 51 17.13 -1.51 4.35
N LEU A 52 18.03 -0.56 4.17
CA LEU A 52 18.21 0.21 2.93
C LEU A 52 18.30 -0.64 1.66
N ARG A 53 19.05 -1.75 1.70
CA ARG A 53 19.26 -2.62 0.53
C ARG A 53 17.97 -3.31 0.10
N ARG A 54 17.26 -3.92 1.05
CA ARG A 54 15.99 -4.60 0.81
C ARG A 54 14.92 -3.63 0.34
N PHE A 55 14.89 -2.46 0.93
CA PHE A 55 13.95 -1.39 0.60
C PHE A 55 14.09 -0.92 -0.85
N ARG A 56 15.32 -0.77 -1.35
CA ARG A 56 15.56 -0.38 -2.74
C ARG A 56 15.04 -1.41 -3.74
N VAL A 57 15.29 -2.69 -3.47
CA VAL A 57 14.81 -3.79 -4.33
C VAL A 57 13.29 -3.81 -4.33
N LEU A 58 12.67 -3.74 -3.15
CA LEU A 58 11.22 -3.71 -3.01
C LEU A 58 10.61 -2.52 -3.76
N ARG A 59 11.19 -1.33 -3.60
CA ARG A 59 10.71 -0.12 -4.27
C ARG A 59 10.71 -0.27 -5.79
N ARG A 60 11.76 -0.82 -6.37
CA ARG A 60 11.85 -1.03 -7.82
C ARG A 60 10.79 -2.00 -8.31
N MET A 61 10.58 -3.10 -7.58
CA MET A 61 9.59 -4.10 -7.93
C MET A 61 8.17 -3.51 -7.88
N VAL A 62 7.83 -2.84 -6.80
CA VAL A 62 6.50 -2.23 -6.63
C VAL A 62 6.28 -1.10 -7.62
N GLN A 63 7.30 -0.29 -7.89
CA GLN A 63 7.24 0.77 -8.90
C GLN A 63 6.89 0.20 -10.28
N GLY A 64 7.52 -0.91 -10.66
CA GLY A 64 7.22 -1.59 -11.92
C GLY A 64 5.77 -2.08 -11.99
N VAL A 65 5.28 -2.66 -10.91
CA VAL A 65 3.89 -3.12 -10.83
C VAL A 65 2.91 -1.94 -10.98
N LEU A 66 3.18 -0.83 -10.33
CA LEU A 66 2.35 0.38 -10.42
C LEU A 66 2.38 1.00 -11.80
N ASP A 67 3.56 1.05 -12.44
CA ASP A 67 3.72 1.61 -13.77
C ASP A 67 2.95 0.82 -14.83
N ASP A 68 2.91 -0.51 -14.68
CA ASP A 68 2.22 -1.41 -15.60
C ASP A 68 0.73 -1.59 -15.29
N ALA A 69 0.26 -1.10 -14.14
CA ALA A 69 -1.11 -1.28 -13.70
C ALA A 69 -2.11 -0.58 -14.63
N PRO A 70 -3.26 -1.21 -14.93
CA PRO A 70 -4.23 -0.67 -15.89
C PRO A 70 -5.13 0.44 -15.33
N TRP A 71 -5.13 0.62 -14.00
CA TRP A 71 -6.01 1.60 -13.37
C TRP A 71 -5.48 3.03 -13.52
N HIS A 72 -6.38 3.95 -13.84
CA HIS A 72 -6.03 5.37 -13.95
C HIS A 72 -5.75 5.99 -12.59
N ARG A 73 -6.40 5.47 -11.55
CA ARG A 73 -6.27 5.96 -10.19
C ARG A 73 -6.00 4.82 -9.23
N ILE A 74 -4.89 4.91 -8.50
CA ILE A 74 -4.55 3.99 -7.43
C ILE A 74 -4.44 4.80 -6.14
N GLU A 75 -5.20 4.42 -5.13
CA GLU A 75 -5.22 5.09 -3.83
C GLU A 75 -4.48 4.26 -2.78
N MET A 76 -3.98 4.92 -1.75
CA MET A 76 -3.37 4.30 -0.59
C MET A 76 -3.73 5.11 0.66
N ASP A 77 -4.28 4.43 1.66
CA ASP A 77 -4.61 5.03 2.95
C ASP A 77 -3.48 4.76 3.94
N ILE A 78 -2.92 5.82 4.50
CA ILE A 78 -1.80 5.75 5.45
C ILE A 78 -2.23 6.41 6.76
N ASP A 79 -2.04 5.70 7.88
CA ASP A 79 -2.27 6.28 9.21
C ASP A 79 -1.49 7.59 9.34
N ALA A 80 -2.13 8.65 9.84
CA ALA A 80 -1.54 9.99 9.90
C ALA A 80 -0.27 10.04 10.75
N THR A 81 -0.08 9.09 11.68
CA THR A 81 1.13 9.00 12.51
C THR A 81 2.23 8.16 11.86
N ASN A 82 1.94 7.47 10.77
CA ASN A 82 2.89 6.61 10.08
C ASN A 82 3.72 7.41 9.07
N THR A 83 4.74 8.10 9.56
CA THR A 83 5.61 8.93 8.72
C THR A 83 6.44 8.10 7.73
N ALA A 84 6.84 6.90 8.11
CA ALA A 84 7.56 5.97 7.23
C ALA A 84 6.68 5.52 6.06
N GLY A 85 5.40 5.22 6.33
CA GLY A 85 4.43 4.86 5.30
C GLY A 85 4.17 6.01 4.33
N ALA A 86 4.06 7.23 4.84
CA ALA A 86 3.90 8.42 4.01
C ALA A 86 5.11 8.63 3.07
N ALA A 87 6.32 8.51 3.60
CA ALA A 87 7.54 8.60 2.80
C ALA A 87 7.61 7.51 1.72
N TRP A 88 7.19 6.30 2.06
CA TRP A 88 7.09 5.19 1.12
C TRP A 88 6.13 5.50 -0.04
N ALA A 89 4.94 5.98 0.28
CA ALA A 89 3.94 6.34 -0.73
C ALA A 89 4.49 7.43 -1.69
N GLU A 90 5.10 8.48 -1.14
CA GLU A 90 5.68 9.56 -1.94
C GLU A 90 6.78 9.08 -2.88
N ARG A 91 7.63 8.18 -2.41
CA ARG A 91 8.71 7.60 -3.23
C ARG A 91 8.17 6.74 -4.38
N LEU A 92 6.98 6.17 -4.22
CA LEU A 92 6.31 5.40 -5.27
C LEU A 92 5.51 6.29 -6.25
N GLY A 93 5.54 7.61 -6.06
CA GLY A 93 4.85 8.55 -6.93
C GLY A 93 3.43 8.89 -6.53
N PHE A 94 3.02 8.50 -5.32
CA PHE A 94 1.73 8.91 -4.78
C PHE A 94 1.79 10.35 -4.29
N VAL A 95 0.71 11.07 -4.48
CA VAL A 95 0.55 12.46 -4.04
C VAL A 95 -0.48 12.51 -2.93
N ARG A 96 -0.17 13.25 -1.88
CA ARG A 96 -1.10 13.48 -0.78
C ARG A 96 -2.28 14.33 -1.26
N GLU A 97 -3.51 13.84 -1.05
CA GLU A 97 -4.73 14.56 -1.45
C GLU A 97 -5.49 15.14 -0.27
N CYS A 98 -5.70 14.39 0.78
CA CYS A 98 -6.46 14.89 1.93
C CYS A 98 -6.21 14.06 3.18
N VAL A 99 -6.72 14.58 4.31
CA VAL A 99 -6.79 13.86 5.58
C VAL A 99 -8.23 13.41 5.79
N ARG A 100 -8.41 12.12 6.02
CA ARG A 100 -9.69 11.53 6.41
C ARG A 100 -9.73 11.48 7.93
N ARG A 101 -10.47 12.41 8.54
CA ARG A 101 -10.52 12.51 10.00
C ARG A 101 -11.40 11.42 10.59
N LYS A 102 -10.93 10.82 11.70
CA LYS A 102 -11.65 9.74 12.43
C LYS A 102 -12.11 8.62 11.51
N TYR A 103 -11.26 8.23 10.61
CA TYR A 103 -11.59 7.29 9.55
C TYR A 103 -11.53 5.83 10.00
N THR A 104 -10.60 5.48 10.89
CA THR A 104 -10.46 4.11 11.39
C THR A 104 -11.53 3.77 12.41
N VAL A 105 -11.70 2.47 12.69
CA VAL A 105 -12.69 1.99 13.67
C VAL A 105 -12.47 2.61 15.05
N ASP A 106 -11.21 2.81 15.45
CA ASP A 106 -10.82 3.43 16.72
C ASP A 106 -10.67 4.96 16.63
N GLY A 107 -11.11 5.58 15.54
CA GLY A 107 -11.18 7.03 15.38
C GLY A 107 -9.87 7.74 15.06
N ARG A 108 -8.91 7.06 14.45
CA ARG A 108 -7.65 7.68 14.03
C ARG A 108 -7.79 8.33 12.65
N ASP A 109 -6.99 9.36 12.42
CA ASP A 109 -6.92 10.03 11.13
C ASP A 109 -6.07 9.23 10.15
N VAL A 110 -6.45 9.28 8.88
CA VAL A 110 -5.75 8.63 7.78
C VAL A 110 -5.48 9.66 6.69
N ILE A 111 -4.31 9.58 6.08
CA ILE A 111 -3.97 10.41 4.92
C ILE A 111 -4.26 9.61 3.66
N LEU A 112 -5.02 10.20 2.74
CA LEU A 112 -5.25 9.64 1.42
C LEU A 112 -4.14 10.09 0.48
N PHE A 113 -3.43 9.12 -0.07
CA PHE A 113 -2.47 9.31 -1.16
C PHE A 113 -3.07 8.72 -2.44
N ALA A 114 -2.80 9.36 -3.56
CA ALA A 114 -3.25 8.85 -4.86
C ALA A 114 -2.15 8.98 -5.91
N ARG A 115 -2.11 8.00 -6.80
CA ARG A 115 -1.27 8.00 -8.00
C ARG A 115 -2.21 7.98 -9.19
N VAL A 116 -2.20 9.05 -9.97
CA VAL A 116 -3.10 9.25 -11.12
C VAL A 116 -2.27 9.26 -12.39
N LYS A 117 -2.70 8.45 -13.36
CA LYS A 117 -2.10 8.42 -14.69
C LYS A 117 -2.78 9.42 -15.62
#